data_df4062cf47d1cf340b619b1475ad9bde
#
_entry.id   df4062cf47d1cf340b619b1475ad9bde
#
_cell.length_a   1.000
_cell.length_b   1.000
_cell.length_c   1.000
_cell.angle_alpha   90.00
_cell.angle_beta   90.00
_cell.angle_gamma   90.00
#
_symmetry.space_group_name_H-M   'P 1'
#
loop_
_entity.id
_entity.type
_entity.pdbx_description
1 polymer ?
#
loop_
_entity_poly.entity_id
_entity_poly.type
_entity_poly.pdbx_seq_one_letter_code
_entity_poly.pdbx_strand_id
1 'polypeptide(L)'
;DGVDIHFLNSHRSAIGMTDASKVRQLFEDVRPQGFTPIAHKLDTLVGDYLRKLEKASRKRDRGDPLPLQNMKPVNFIVITDGVPTDEPLDSIVALASRLDRGNYPLTQVGIQFVQIGNDKQATKFLAELDDDLSQSHNIRDIVDTTPYFGAELTAEMLIKILLGGINRRVDRRGAQAVMNL
;
A
#
# COMPACT_ATOMS: atom_id res chain seq x y z
N ASP A 1 -6.25 -1.18 -17.01
CA ASP A 1 -6.09 -0.14 -16.01
C ASP A 1 -4.59 0.14 -15.88
N GLY A 2 -4.20 1.37 -15.58
CA GLY A 2 -2.83 1.75 -15.32
C GLY A 2 -2.50 1.81 -13.84
N VAL A 3 -1.34 2.36 -13.50
CA VAL A 3 -0.93 2.62 -12.12
C VAL A 3 -1.00 4.11 -11.81
N ASP A 4 -1.38 4.45 -10.60
CA ASP A 4 -1.32 5.82 -10.09
C ASP A 4 0.03 5.99 -9.35
N ILE A 5 0.74 7.07 -9.66
CA ILE A 5 2.05 7.35 -9.08
C ILE A 5 1.96 8.66 -8.29
N HIS A 6 2.35 8.59 -7.02
CA HIS A 6 2.41 9.72 -6.11
C HIS A 6 3.78 9.79 -5.43
N PHE A 7 4.32 10.99 -5.26
CA PHE A 7 5.57 11.18 -4.53
C PHE A 7 5.28 11.61 -3.09
N LEU A 8 6.12 11.18 -2.15
CA LEU A 8 5.94 11.48 -0.73
C LEU A 8 5.96 12.98 -0.46
N ASN A 9 6.93 13.67 -1.05
CA ASN A 9 7.22 15.09 -0.78
C ASN A 9 7.15 15.99 -2.02
N SER A 10 6.40 15.57 -3.04
CA SER A 10 6.08 16.39 -4.21
C SER A 10 4.58 16.40 -4.46
N HIS A 11 4.07 17.53 -4.93
CA HIS A 11 2.68 17.64 -5.39
C HIS A 11 2.45 17.03 -6.77
N ARG A 12 3.52 16.63 -7.48
CA ARG A 12 3.39 15.93 -8.74
C ARG A 12 2.81 14.53 -8.52
N SER A 13 1.92 14.15 -9.41
CA SER A 13 1.34 12.80 -9.47
C SER A 13 0.99 12.47 -10.91
N ALA A 14 0.84 11.20 -11.21
CA ALA A 14 0.32 10.74 -12.49
C ALA A 14 -0.70 9.63 -12.22
N ILE A 15 -1.81 9.67 -12.93
CA ILE A 15 -2.95 8.77 -12.73
C ILE A 15 -3.14 7.92 -13.98
N GLY A 16 -3.39 6.62 -13.78
CA GLY A 16 -3.70 5.67 -14.84
C GLY A 16 -2.54 5.46 -15.83
N MET A 17 -1.31 5.47 -15.35
CA MET A 17 -0.12 5.32 -16.19
C MET A 17 0.01 3.90 -16.73
N THR A 18 0.09 3.78 -18.06
CA THR A 18 0.24 2.50 -18.77
C THR A 18 1.52 2.44 -19.63
N ASP A 19 2.25 3.55 -19.71
CA ASP A 19 3.43 3.70 -20.57
C ASP A 19 4.69 3.88 -19.74
N ALA A 20 5.61 2.90 -19.82
CA ALA A 20 6.85 2.90 -19.04
C ALA A 20 7.78 4.09 -19.39
N SER A 21 7.74 4.60 -20.62
CA SER A 21 8.56 5.75 -21.03
C SER A 21 8.10 7.03 -20.33
N LYS A 22 6.80 7.23 -20.19
CA LYS A 22 6.20 8.35 -19.46
C LYS A 22 6.44 8.24 -17.95
N VAL A 23 6.42 7.02 -17.42
CA VAL A 23 6.80 6.77 -16.01
C VAL A 23 8.24 7.18 -15.78
N ARG A 24 9.17 6.76 -16.66
CA ARG A 24 10.58 7.16 -16.57
C ARG A 24 10.74 8.69 -16.59
N GLN A 25 10.10 9.37 -17.53
CA GLN A 25 10.13 10.82 -17.62
C GLN A 25 9.62 11.50 -16.35
N LEU A 26 8.54 10.97 -15.75
CA LEU A 26 8.00 11.49 -14.48
C LEU A 26 9.04 11.40 -13.36
N PHE A 27 9.80 10.30 -13.27
CA PHE A 27 10.85 10.14 -12.27
C PHE A 27 12.07 11.02 -12.54
N GLU A 28 12.43 11.27 -13.80
CA GLU A 28 13.49 12.22 -14.18
C GLU A 28 13.14 13.66 -13.81
N ASP A 29 11.86 14.01 -13.86
CA ASP A 29 11.33 15.34 -13.55
C ASP A 29 11.21 15.61 -12.03
N VAL A 30 11.25 14.60 -11.20
CA VAL A 30 11.11 14.71 -9.73
C VAL A 30 12.42 14.30 -9.06
N ARG A 31 13.09 15.27 -8.45
CA ARG A 31 14.31 14.99 -7.68
C ARG A 31 13.94 14.58 -6.26
N PRO A 32 14.52 13.48 -5.73
CA PRO A 32 14.39 13.12 -4.33
C PRO A 32 14.93 14.25 -3.44
N GLN A 33 14.11 14.71 -2.49
CA GLN A 33 14.50 15.75 -1.53
C GLN A 33 13.51 15.82 -0.37
N GLY A 34 13.96 16.34 0.77
CA GLY A 34 13.12 16.64 1.93
C GLY A 34 12.88 15.43 2.83
N PHE A 35 11.78 15.46 3.55
CA PHE A 35 11.41 14.47 4.56
C PHE A 35 10.74 13.22 3.94
N THR A 36 10.48 12.22 4.77
CA THR A 36 9.81 10.96 4.38
C THR A 36 8.44 10.85 5.10
N PRO A 37 7.43 11.68 4.74
CA PRO A 37 6.16 11.77 5.45
C PRO A 37 5.19 10.66 5.00
N ILE A 38 5.45 9.42 5.42
CA ILE A 38 4.67 8.25 5.02
C ILE A 38 3.26 8.29 5.62
N ALA A 39 3.13 8.59 6.93
CA ALA A 39 1.83 8.68 7.59
C ALA A 39 0.92 9.69 6.90
N HIS A 40 1.42 10.92 6.67
CA HIS A 40 0.66 11.96 6.01
C HIS A 40 0.19 11.55 4.60
N LYS A 41 1.05 10.87 3.85
CA LYS A 41 0.71 10.42 2.50
C LYS A 41 -0.32 9.30 2.52
N LEU A 42 -0.20 8.33 3.43
CA LEU A 42 -1.18 7.26 3.63
C LEU A 42 -2.54 7.83 4.06
N ASP A 43 -2.57 8.73 5.04
CA ASP A 43 -3.81 9.39 5.47
C ASP A 43 -4.52 10.11 4.32
N THR A 44 -3.74 10.73 3.45
CA THR A 44 -4.30 11.39 2.26
C THR A 44 -4.86 10.37 1.27
N LEU A 45 -4.04 9.45 0.78
CA LEU A 45 -4.40 8.58 -0.35
C LEU A 45 -5.35 7.46 0.06
N VAL A 46 -5.02 6.72 1.12
CA VAL A 46 -5.88 5.63 1.63
C VAL A 46 -7.14 6.22 2.26
N GLY A 47 -7.01 7.34 2.98
CA GLY A 47 -8.13 8.06 3.55
C GLY A 47 -9.12 8.55 2.50
N ASP A 48 -8.65 9.05 1.34
CA ASP A 48 -9.50 9.44 0.20
C ASP A 48 -10.24 8.24 -0.39
N TYR A 49 -9.54 7.12 -0.56
CA TYR A 49 -10.16 5.88 -1.01
C TYR A 49 -11.24 5.41 -0.04
N LEU A 50 -10.95 5.38 1.26
CA LEU A 50 -11.92 4.96 2.28
C LEU A 50 -13.14 5.88 2.34
N ARG A 51 -12.97 7.21 2.18
CA ARG A 51 -14.12 8.15 2.10
C ARG A 51 -15.04 7.81 0.93
N LYS A 52 -14.48 7.46 -0.23
CA LYS A 52 -15.26 7.03 -1.41
C LYS A 52 -15.97 5.71 -1.14
N LEU A 53 -15.28 4.73 -0.53
CA LEU A 53 -15.82 3.42 -0.18
C LEU A 53 -16.98 3.53 0.82
N GLU A 54 -16.82 4.31 1.88
CA GLU A 54 -17.85 4.57 2.89
C GLU A 54 -19.06 5.30 2.30
N LYS A 55 -18.83 6.25 1.37
CA LYS A 55 -19.91 6.92 0.65
C LYS A 55 -20.69 5.94 -0.23
N ALA A 56 -19.99 5.02 -0.91
CA ALA A 56 -20.61 3.97 -1.73
C ALA A 56 -21.40 2.98 -0.86
N SER A 57 -20.87 2.62 0.31
CA SER A 57 -21.58 1.76 1.27
C SER A 57 -22.89 2.41 1.76
N ARG A 58 -22.85 3.69 2.14
CA ARG A 58 -24.08 4.43 2.52
C ARG A 58 -25.11 4.52 1.39
N LYS A 59 -24.70 4.55 0.12
CA LYS A 59 -25.62 4.49 -1.02
C LYS A 59 -26.27 3.11 -1.15
N ARG A 60 -25.49 2.03 -1.02
CA ARG A 60 -26.02 0.65 -0.96
C ARG A 60 -27.12 0.52 0.10
N ASP A 61 -26.88 1.04 1.30
CA ASP A 61 -27.82 0.96 2.43
C ASP A 61 -29.11 1.77 2.19
N ARG A 62 -29.10 2.67 1.20
CA ARG A 62 -30.27 3.43 0.72
C ARG A 62 -30.91 2.85 -0.56
N GLY A 63 -30.49 1.65 -0.97
CA GLY A 63 -31.04 0.95 -2.13
C GLY A 63 -30.29 1.15 -3.44
N ASP A 64 -29.12 1.82 -3.45
CA ASP A 64 -28.25 1.98 -4.62
C ASP A 64 -26.93 1.21 -4.42
N PRO A 65 -26.87 -0.09 -4.79
CA PRO A 65 -25.68 -0.93 -4.57
C PRO A 65 -24.58 -0.72 -5.61
N LEU A 66 -24.88 -0.14 -6.79
CA LEU A 66 -23.98 -0.06 -7.92
C LEU A 66 -22.64 0.64 -7.60
N PRO A 67 -22.62 1.77 -6.87
CA PRO A 67 -21.36 2.43 -6.54
C PRO A 67 -20.40 1.56 -5.73
N LEU A 68 -20.92 0.74 -4.80
CA LEU A 68 -20.10 -0.17 -4.01
C LEU A 68 -19.62 -1.37 -4.82
N GLN A 69 -20.47 -1.93 -5.67
CA GLN A 69 -20.10 -3.05 -6.55
C GLN A 69 -19.00 -2.67 -7.54
N ASN A 70 -18.94 -1.40 -7.94
CA ASN A 70 -17.92 -0.86 -8.85
C ASN A 70 -16.63 -0.42 -8.14
N MET A 71 -16.58 -0.48 -6.80
CA MET A 71 -15.35 -0.15 -6.04
C MET A 71 -14.35 -1.31 -6.12
N LYS A 72 -13.30 -1.11 -6.89
CA LYS A 72 -12.20 -2.08 -6.96
C LYS A 72 -11.36 -2.05 -5.69
N PRO A 73 -10.86 -3.20 -5.21
CA PRO A 73 -9.81 -3.26 -4.22
C PRO A 73 -8.56 -2.48 -4.68
N VAL A 74 -7.79 -2.00 -3.74
CA VAL A 74 -6.57 -1.21 -4.02
C VAL A 74 -5.39 -1.75 -3.23
N ASN A 75 -4.22 -1.80 -3.86
CA ASN A 75 -2.95 -2.05 -3.21
C ASN A 75 -2.05 -0.81 -3.34
N PHE A 76 -1.63 -0.26 -2.21
CA PHE A 76 -0.69 0.86 -2.15
C PHE A 76 0.72 0.30 -2.01
N ILE A 77 1.56 0.49 -3.01
CA ILE A 77 2.97 0.10 -2.96
C ILE A 77 3.78 1.32 -2.55
N VAL A 78 4.34 1.27 -1.35
CA VAL A 78 5.18 2.33 -0.76
C VAL A 78 6.64 1.95 -0.94
N ILE A 79 7.35 2.70 -1.77
CA ILE A 79 8.77 2.49 -2.02
C ILE A 79 9.54 3.53 -1.20
N THR A 80 10.41 3.07 -0.31
CA THR A 80 11.21 3.93 0.57
C THR A 80 12.62 3.36 0.77
N ASP A 81 13.59 4.24 1.00
CA ASP A 81 14.98 3.91 1.29
C ASP A 81 15.37 4.14 2.76
N GLY A 82 14.49 4.76 3.53
CA GLY A 82 14.78 5.17 4.91
C GLY A 82 13.60 5.07 5.86
N VAL A 83 13.87 5.47 7.10
CA VAL A 83 12.89 5.56 8.17
C VAL A 83 11.93 6.72 7.91
N PRO A 84 10.62 6.57 8.17
CA PRO A 84 9.67 7.69 8.11
C PRO A 84 10.08 8.85 9.03
N THR A 85 9.70 10.06 8.65
CA THR A 85 9.87 11.26 9.51
C THR A 85 8.62 11.59 10.33
N ASP A 86 7.59 10.78 10.17
CA ASP A 86 6.31 10.83 10.89
C ASP A 86 5.95 9.43 11.41
N GLU A 87 4.78 9.26 12.06
CA GLU A 87 4.38 8.02 12.74
C GLU A 87 3.33 7.24 11.93
N PRO A 88 3.73 6.36 10.99
CA PRO A 88 2.79 5.61 10.15
C PRO A 88 1.93 4.61 10.90
N LEU A 89 2.38 4.09 12.05
CA LEU A 89 1.67 3.07 12.83
C LEU A 89 0.25 3.54 13.18
N ASP A 90 0.12 4.71 13.79
CA ASP A 90 -1.17 5.25 14.22
C ASP A 90 -2.12 5.48 13.04
N SER A 91 -1.58 5.99 11.92
CA SER A 91 -2.34 6.17 10.68
C SER A 91 -2.85 4.84 10.14
N ILE A 92 -2.00 3.81 10.07
CA ILE A 92 -2.38 2.49 9.58
C ILE A 92 -3.44 1.84 10.48
N VAL A 93 -3.27 1.91 11.81
CA VAL A 93 -4.25 1.43 12.80
C VAL A 93 -5.60 2.11 12.60
N ALA A 94 -5.62 3.43 12.43
CA ALA A 94 -6.85 4.18 12.18
C ALA A 94 -7.54 3.78 10.87
N LEU A 95 -6.77 3.58 9.79
CA LEU A 95 -7.28 3.15 8.48
C LEU A 95 -7.83 1.72 8.53
N ALA A 96 -7.10 0.78 9.16
CA ALA A 96 -7.54 -0.61 9.33
C ALA A 96 -8.81 -0.70 10.18
N SER A 97 -8.89 0.06 11.26
CA SER A 97 -10.08 0.15 12.11
C SER A 97 -11.33 0.66 11.36
N ARG A 98 -11.16 1.55 10.38
CA ARG A 98 -12.27 2.00 9.50
C ARG A 98 -12.75 0.87 8.60
N LEU A 99 -11.83 0.07 8.05
CA LEU A 99 -12.16 -1.10 7.24
C LEU A 99 -12.92 -2.16 8.06
N ASP A 100 -12.50 -2.41 9.31
CA ASP A 100 -13.15 -3.35 10.21
C ASP A 100 -14.56 -2.89 10.58
N ARG A 101 -14.72 -1.63 10.98
CA ARG A 101 -16.04 -1.05 11.29
C ARG A 101 -17.01 -1.11 10.12
N GLY A 102 -16.52 -0.96 8.89
CA GLY A 102 -17.32 -1.07 7.68
C GLY A 102 -17.58 -2.50 7.22
N ASN A 103 -17.01 -3.49 7.91
CA ASN A 103 -17.05 -4.91 7.53
C ASN A 103 -16.71 -5.15 6.05
N TYR A 104 -15.69 -4.41 5.55
CA TYR A 104 -15.24 -4.55 4.17
C TYR A 104 -14.40 -5.83 3.99
N PRO A 105 -14.29 -6.37 2.76
CA PRO A 105 -13.44 -7.53 2.50
C PRO A 105 -12.00 -7.33 3.00
N LEU A 106 -11.35 -8.38 3.47
CA LEU A 106 -9.94 -8.31 3.92
C LEU A 106 -8.98 -7.89 2.79
N THR A 107 -9.36 -8.19 1.55
CA THR A 107 -8.61 -7.83 0.35
C THR A 107 -8.94 -6.43 -0.19
N GLN A 108 -9.76 -5.65 0.51
CA GLN A 108 -10.24 -4.36 0.00
C GLN A 108 -9.12 -3.31 -0.10
N VAL A 109 -8.21 -3.30 0.86
CA VAL A 109 -7.04 -2.42 0.89
C VAL A 109 -5.84 -3.22 1.35
N GLY A 110 -4.71 -3.08 0.65
CA GLY A 110 -3.39 -3.52 1.06
C GLY A 110 -2.39 -2.38 1.01
N ILE A 111 -1.38 -2.45 1.85
CA ILE A 111 -0.23 -1.55 1.88
C ILE A 111 1.03 -2.41 1.84
N GLN A 112 1.75 -2.35 0.74
CA GLN A 112 2.97 -3.08 0.53
C GLN A 112 4.15 -2.13 0.66
N PHE A 113 4.99 -2.31 1.66
CA PHE A 113 6.26 -1.59 1.75
C PHE A 113 7.35 -2.33 0.98
N VAL A 114 8.08 -1.58 0.17
CA VAL A 114 9.27 -2.04 -0.54
C VAL A 114 10.45 -1.19 -0.11
N GLN A 115 11.35 -1.77 0.67
CA GLN A 115 12.57 -1.08 1.05
C GLN A 115 13.60 -1.15 -0.08
N ILE A 116 14.10 0.00 -0.49
CA ILE A 116 15.26 0.10 -1.38
C ILE A 116 16.50 0.40 -0.56
N GLY A 117 17.63 -0.25 -0.91
CA GLY A 117 18.87 -0.08 -0.16
C GLY A 117 18.95 -0.96 1.08
N ASN A 118 19.91 -0.66 1.95
CA ASN A 118 20.31 -1.52 3.07
C ASN A 118 20.35 -0.80 4.43
N ASP A 119 19.57 0.25 4.59
CA ASP A 119 19.46 0.96 5.85
C ASP A 119 18.86 0.02 6.92
N LYS A 120 19.65 -0.26 7.97
CA LYS A 120 19.26 -1.20 9.02
C LYS A 120 18.14 -0.66 9.92
N GLN A 121 18.05 0.65 10.07
CA GLN A 121 16.99 1.26 10.89
C GLN A 121 15.65 1.18 10.13
N ALA A 122 15.68 1.44 8.82
CA ALA A 122 14.51 1.24 7.96
C ALA A 122 14.07 -0.22 7.94
N THR A 123 15.01 -1.18 7.81
CA THR A 123 14.68 -2.62 7.85
C THR A 123 14.01 -3.00 9.18
N LYS A 124 14.56 -2.54 10.30
CA LYS A 124 14.00 -2.82 11.63
C LYS A 124 12.61 -2.20 11.78
N PHE A 125 12.46 -0.93 11.41
CA PHE A 125 11.17 -0.24 11.46
C PHE A 125 10.08 -0.94 10.65
N LEU A 126 10.39 -1.35 9.41
CA LEU A 126 9.43 -2.02 8.55
C LEU A 126 9.05 -3.41 9.07
N ALA A 127 10.01 -4.16 9.65
CA ALA A 127 9.73 -5.44 10.27
C ALA A 127 8.82 -5.29 11.51
N GLU A 128 9.08 -4.29 12.37
CA GLU A 128 8.22 -3.96 13.51
C GLU A 128 6.81 -3.57 13.05
N LEU A 129 6.71 -2.79 11.98
CA LEU A 129 5.42 -2.38 11.43
C LEU A 129 4.58 -3.56 10.91
N ASP A 130 5.22 -4.57 10.32
CA ASP A 130 4.57 -5.78 9.81
C ASP A 130 4.12 -6.72 10.95
N ASP A 131 5.02 -6.98 11.91
CA ASP A 131 4.80 -7.93 13.00
C ASP A 131 3.84 -7.38 14.08
N ASP A 132 3.96 -6.11 14.44
CA ASP A 132 3.26 -5.53 15.61
C ASP A 132 1.81 -5.17 15.32
N LEU A 133 1.46 -4.82 14.08
CA LEU A 133 0.12 -4.31 13.73
C LEU A 133 -0.99 -5.32 14.02
N SER A 134 -0.79 -6.57 13.62
CA SER A 134 -1.82 -7.60 13.77
C SER A 134 -1.91 -8.15 15.19
N GLN A 135 -0.80 -8.14 15.94
CA GLN A 135 -0.72 -8.75 17.27
C GLN A 135 -1.08 -7.76 18.39
N SER A 136 -0.67 -6.49 18.27
CA SER A 136 -0.80 -5.51 19.35
C SER A 136 -2.09 -4.71 19.32
N HIS A 137 -2.75 -4.56 18.16
CA HIS A 137 -3.89 -3.67 18.01
C HIS A 137 -5.23 -4.35 17.69
N ASN A 138 -5.26 -5.68 17.57
CA ASN A 138 -6.45 -6.48 17.24
C ASN A 138 -7.23 -5.91 16.02
N ILE A 139 -6.51 -5.48 15.01
CA ILE A 139 -7.03 -5.01 13.74
C ILE A 139 -6.70 -6.00 12.63
N ARG A 140 -7.41 -5.86 11.50
CA ARG A 140 -7.02 -6.61 10.29
C ARG A 140 -5.60 -6.22 9.88
N ASP A 141 -4.86 -7.20 9.47
CA ASP A 141 -3.56 -7.00 8.86
C ASP A 141 -3.75 -6.51 7.41
N ILE A 142 -3.24 -5.34 7.09
CA ILE A 142 -3.29 -4.72 5.76
C ILE A 142 -1.90 -4.35 5.24
N VAL A 143 -0.85 -4.71 5.99
CA VAL A 143 0.53 -4.37 5.68
C VAL A 143 1.32 -5.63 5.32
N ASP A 144 2.20 -5.53 4.36
CA ASP A 144 3.26 -6.50 4.09
C ASP A 144 4.54 -5.74 3.75
N THR A 145 5.69 -6.34 4.02
CA THR A 145 6.98 -5.74 3.75
C THR A 145 7.85 -6.64 2.86
N THR A 146 8.54 -6.02 1.92
CA THR A 146 9.53 -6.72 1.08
C THR A 146 10.82 -5.91 1.04
N PRO A 147 11.90 -6.44 1.64
CA PRO A 147 13.21 -5.81 1.50
C PRO A 147 13.76 -6.03 0.09
N TYR A 148 14.32 -4.98 -0.51
CA TYR A 148 14.98 -5.04 -1.81
C TYR A 148 16.39 -4.46 -1.71
N PHE A 149 17.39 -5.30 -1.79
CA PHE A 149 18.80 -4.93 -1.60
C PHE A 149 19.56 -4.72 -2.92
N GLY A 150 18.86 -4.34 -3.99
CA GLY A 150 19.51 -4.10 -5.30
C GLY A 150 19.85 -5.37 -6.09
N ALA A 151 19.34 -6.53 -5.69
CA ALA A 151 19.41 -7.75 -6.47
C ALA A 151 18.52 -7.67 -7.72
N GLU A 152 18.70 -8.61 -8.65
CA GLU A 152 17.80 -8.73 -9.80
C GLU A 152 16.36 -8.99 -9.32
N LEU A 153 15.40 -8.25 -9.90
CA LEU A 153 13.97 -8.45 -9.62
C LEU A 153 13.50 -9.77 -10.22
N THR A 154 13.35 -10.77 -9.38
CA THR A 154 12.80 -12.07 -9.79
C THR A 154 11.28 -12.01 -9.94
N ALA A 155 10.70 -12.95 -10.69
CA ALA A 155 9.25 -13.09 -10.78
C ALA A 155 8.59 -13.28 -9.41
N GLU A 156 9.23 -14.01 -8.50
CA GLU A 156 8.76 -14.20 -7.13
C GLU A 156 8.70 -12.89 -6.34
N MET A 157 9.75 -12.06 -6.42
CA MET A 157 9.76 -10.75 -5.77
C MET A 157 8.68 -9.83 -6.33
N LEU A 158 8.51 -9.81 -7.66
CA LEU A 158 7.46 -9.01 -8.30
C LEU A 158 6.06 -9.46 -7.85
N ILE A 159 5.80 -10.75 -7.78
CA ILE A 159 4.52 -11.29 -7.30
C ILE A 159 4.30 -10.90 -5.82
N LYS A 160 5.34 -11.01 -4.98
CA LYS A 160 5.24 -10.59 -3.58
C LYS A 160 4.95 -9.09 -3.47
N ILE A 161 5.71 -8.25 -4.18
CA ILE A 161 5.50 -6.79 -4.19
C ILE A 161 4.10 -6.41 -4.66
N LEU A 162 3.58 -7.07 -5.68
CA LEU A 162 2.27 -6.73 -6.26
C LEU A 162 1.09 -7.28 -5.45
N LEU A 163 1.24 -8.39 -4.76
CA LEU A 163 0.13 -9.13 -4.16
C LEU A 163 0.23 -9.31 -2.64
N GLY A 164 1.41 -9.13 -2.02
CA GLY A 164 1.63 -9.39 -0.59
C GLY A 164 0.60 -8.68 0.28
N GLY A 165 0.47 -7.38 0.15
CA GLY A 165 -0.43 -6.56 0.97
C GLY A 165 -1.94 -6.87 0.81
N ILE A 166 -2.36 -7.60 -0.23
CA ILE A 166 -3.77 -7.97 -0.48
C ILE A 166 -4.03 -9.46 -0.50
N ASN A 167 -3.00 -10.30 -0.55
CA ASN A 167 -3.12 -11.75 -0.63
C ASN A 167 -2.29 -12.44 0.46
N ARG A 168 -2.93 -12.76 1.58
CA ARG A 168 -2.29 -13.41 2.73
C ARG A 168 -1.64 -14.76 2.45
N ARG A 169 -1.99 -15.44 1.34
CA ARG A 169 -1.30 -16.67 0.93
C ARG A 169 0.06 -16.34 0.35
N VAL A 170 0.14 -15.26 -0.45
CA VAL A 170 1.41 -14.77 -1.02
C VAL A 170 2.29 -14.21 0.09
N ASP A 171 1.71 -13.44 1.01
CA ASP A 171 2.40 -12.92 2.17
C ASP A 171 3.06 -14.05 2.99
N ARG A 172 2.29 -15.05 3.42
CA ARG A 172 2.77 -16.14 4.30
C ARG A 172 3.59 -17.23 3.61
N ARG A 173 3.35 -17.49 2.33
CA ARG A 173 3.90 -18.63 1.58
C ARG A 173 4.76 -18.24 0.38
N GLY A 174 4.94 -16.93 0.15
CA GLY A 174 5.62 -16.41 -1.02
C GLY A 174 4.85 -16.61 -2.33
N ALA A 175 5.50 -16.26 -3.45
CA ALA A 175 4.90 -16.31 -4.78
C ALA A 175 4.44 -17.71 -5.22
N GLN A 176 5.03 -18.78 -4.67
CA GLN A 176 4.65 -20.17 -4.98
C GLN A 176 3.17 -20.46 -4.69
N ALA A 177 2.55 -19.71 -3.77
CA ALA A 177 1.13 -19.86 -3.45
C ALA A 177 0.19 -19.57 -4.63
N VAL A 178 0.65 -18.84 -5.64
CA VAL A 178 -0.14 -18.44 -6.84
C VAL A 178 0.48 -18.92 -8.15
N MET A 179 1.75 -19.34 -8.17
CA MET A 179 2.41 -19.84 -9.38
C MET A 179 2.04 -21.29 -9.72
N ASN A 180 1.49 -22.04 -8.78
CA ASN A 180 1.09 -23.45 -8.93
C ASN A 180 -0.42 -23.61 -9.14
N LEU A 181 -1.12 -22.56 -9.53
CA LEU A 181 -2.51 -22.56 -9.99
C LEU A 181 -2.56 -22.58 -11.50
#